data_9a6d6a00e89c3ccc3538ceefc2c67090
#
_entry.id   9a6d6a00e89c3ccc3538ceefc2c67090
#
_cell.length_a   1.000
_cell.length_b   1.000
_cell.length_c   1.000
_cell.angle_alpha   90.00
_cell.angle_beta   90.00
_cell.angle_gamma   90.00
#
_symmetry.space_group_name_H-M   'P 1'
#
loop_
_entity.id
_entity.type
_entity.pdbx_description
1 polymer ?
#
loop_
_entity_poly.entity_id
_entity_poly.type
_entity_poly.pdbx_seq_one_letter_code
_entity_poly.pdbx_strand_id
1 'polypeptide(L)'
;MGARSVDTTFDVGIVGGGPAGLSAAIWSARYLHSVVVVDSGDPRNWETRRINGFLGFEGIRPADLRASGRDLCRGLGVELIDAIVLRVEHEGEEDFALCLEGGGRVHARRLLLAIGIRDVWPDLPGLAHVYGANAHVCPDCDGFESRGKKIVVIGNGRRAVGMALNLTTWTDDIIICTNGRPPELDEQEYCDKLDALNIPVLTERIETVCYEGTSIHCLKLADGMQLDTDKVFFTIGQYPADDLCAKLGCERDDEGHVIVDEHGHTSVHNAFAAGDITPGPQLAIKAAAQGATAALAIHKSLVPESRKLAPRKHAVSSR
;
A
#
# COMPACT_ATOMS: atom_id res chain seq x y z
N MET A 1 -19.19 -27.67 -7.00
CA MET A 1 -19.68 -27.42 -5.64
C MET A 1 -20.42 -26.11 -5.69
N GLY A 2 -21.76 -26.11 -5.46
CA GLY A 2 -22.60 -24.94 -5.65
C GLY A 2 -22.26 -23.83 -4.66
N ALA A 3 -22.19 -22.61 -5.19
CA ALA A 3 -22.07 -21.41 -4.37
C ALA A 3 -23.27 -21.35 -3.40
N ARG A 4 -23.00 -21.40 -2.11
CA ARG A 4 -24.01 -21.05 -1.10
C ARG A 4 -24.32 -19.57 -1.26
N SER A 5 -25.53 -19.23 -1.66
CA SER A 5 -26.08 -17.89 -1.43
C SER A 5 -26.20 -17.72 0.06
N VAL A 6 -25.31 -16.98 0.67
CA VAL A 6 -25.43 -16.63 2.09
C VAL A 6 -26.26 -15.36 2.12
N ASP A 7 -27.56 -15.49 2.39
CA ASP A 7 -28.47 -14.37 2.72
C ASP A 7 -28.12 -13.70 4.08
N THR A 8 -26.89 -13.86 4.54
CA THR A 8 -26.45 -13.33 5.83
C THR A 8 -25.76 -11.99 5.59
N THR A 9 -26.33 -10.93 6.12
CA THR A 9 -25.68 -9.60 6.13
C THR A 9 -24.67 -9.55 7.27
N PHE A 10 -23.40 -9.28 6.97
CA PHE A 10 -22.34 -9.05 7.94
C PHE A 10 -22.43 -7.61 8.51
N ASP A 11 -21.98 -7.42 9.74
CA ASP A 11 -21.83 -6.06 10.27
C ASP A 11 -20.73 -5.30 9.52
N VAL A 12 -19.64 -5.99 9.14
CA VAL A 12 -18.48 -5.39 8.50
C VAL A 12 -17.99 -6.25 7.33
N GLY A 13 -18.00 -5.68 6.14
CA GLY A 13 -17.36 -6.22 4.94
C GLY A 13 -16.01 -5.51 4.69
N ILE A 14 -14.95 -6.27 4.49
CA ILE A 14 -13.60 -5.77 4.26
C ILE A 14 -13.12 -6.28 2.92
N VAL A 15 -12.66 -5.37 2.05
CA VAL A 15 -12.03 -5.71 0.77
C VAL A 15 -10.52 -5.55 0.89
N GLY A 16 -9.80 -6.66 0.79
CA GLY A 16 -8.35 -6.75 0.89
C GLY A 16 -7.86 -7.34 2.21
N GLY A 17 -7.03 -8.37 2.11
CA GLY A 17 -6.42 -9.14 3.23
C GLY A 17 -4.96 -8.79 3.48
N GLY A 18 -4.57 -7.54 3.25
CA GLY A 18 -3.27 -6.98 3.66
C GLY A 18 -3.24 -6.59 5.14
N PRO A 19 -2.13 -5.96 5.61
CA PRO A 19 -2.00 -5.55 7.02
C PRO A 19 -3.16 -4.67 7.53
N ALA A 20 -3.67 -3.75 6.71
CA ALA A 20 -4.80 -2.90 7.07
C ALA A 20 -6.09 -3.71 7.24
N GLY A 21 -6.45 -4.53 6.25
CA GLY A 21 -7.70 -5.29 6.28
C GLY A 21 -7.71 -6.35 7.37
N LEU A 22 -6.61 -7.11 7.55
CA LEU A 22 -6.52 -8.11 8.62
C LEU A 22 -6.54 -7.48 10.01
N SER A 23 -5.85 -6.34 10.21
CA SER A 23 -5.90 -5.62 11.47
C SER A 23 -7.32 -5.12 11.77
N ALA A 24 -8.01 -4.57 10.77
CA ALA A 24 -9.40 -4.13 10.93
C ALA A 24 -10.34 -5.31 11.24
N ALA A 25 -10.16 -6.44 10.57
CA ALA A 25 -10.95 -7.64 10.82
C ALA A 25 -10.80 -8.15 12.26
N ILE A 26 -9.54 -8.23 12.74
CA ILE A 26 -9.22 -8.64 14.12
C ILE A 26 -9.91 -7.72 15.13
N TRP A 27 -9.77 -6.40 14.97
CA TRP A 27 -10.38 -5.45 15.91
C TRP A 27 -11.91 -5.46 15.85
N SER A 28 -12.51 -5.53 14.66
CA SER A 28 -13.98 -5.62 14.50
C SER A 28 -14.54 -6.89 15.14
N ALA A 29 -13.88 -8.04 14.94
CA ALA A 29 -14.27 -9.30 15.56
C ALA A 29 -14.14 -9.27 17.10
N ARG A 30 -13.11 -8.59 17.63
CA ARG A 30 -12.96 -8.37 19.09
C ARG A 30 -14.04 -7.48 19.68
N TYR A 31 -14.72 -6.67 18.88
CA TYR A 31 -15.95 -5.95 19.24
C TYR A 31 -17.20 -6.79 19.03
N LEU A 32 -17.07 -8.09 18.74
CA LEU A 32 -18.15 -9.07 18.54
C LEU A 32 -19.04 -8.76 17.33
N HIS A 33 -18.50 -8.05 16.34
CA HIS A 33 -19.18 -7.89 15.05
C HIS A 33 -19.01 -9.13 14.18
N SER A 34 -20.00 -9.43 13.36
CA SER A 34 -19.87 -10.38 12.27
C SER A 34 -19.04 -9.74 11.15
N VAL A 35 -17.93 -10.39 10.79
CA VAL A 35 -16.94 -9.82 9.86
C VAL A 35 -16.65 -10.78 8.72
N VAL A 36 -16.59 -10.25 7.50
CA VAL A 36 -16.11 -10.95 6.33
C VAL A 36 -14.96 -10.17 5.70
N VAL A 37 -13.90 -10.87 5.32
CA VAL A 37 -12.81 -10.34 4.50
C VAL A 37 -12.83 -11.02 3.15
N VAL A 38 -12.95 -10.25 2.09
CA VAL A 38 -12.79 -10.72 0.71
C VAL A 38 -11.44 -10.27 0.19
N ASP A 39 -10.61 -11.21 -0.21
CA ASP A 39 -9.22 -10.97 -0.55
C ASP A 39 -8.80 -11.71 -1.83
N SER A 40 -8.28 -10.97 -2.80
CA SER A 40 -7.81 -11.52 -4.08
C SER A 40 -6.54 -12.39 -3.96
N GLY A 41 -5.83 -12.30 -2.83
CA GLY A 41 -4.60 -13.05 -2.62
C GLY A 41 -3.36 -12.48 -3.30
N ASP A 42 -3.43 -11.25 -3.82
CA ASP A 42 -2.35 -10.59 -4.58
C ASP A 42 -1.87 -9.29 -3.90
N PRO A 43 -1.16 -9.39 -2.77
CA PRO A 43 -0.67 -8.22 -2.05
C PRO A 43 0.50 -7.55 -2.78
N ARG A 44 0.63 -6.21 -2.64
CA ARG A 44 1.69 -5.39 -3.22
C ARG A 44 3.10 -5.93 -2.92
N ASN A 45 3.32 -6.40 -1.71
CA ASN A 45 4.63 -6.82 -1.21
C ASN A 45 4.89 -8.32 -1.32
N TRP A 46 4.19 -9.01 -2.21
CA TRP A 46 4.33 -10.47 -2.38
C TRP A 46 5.78 -10.90 -2.67
N GLU A 47 6.45 -10.14 -3.52
CA GLU A 47 7.84 -10.40 -3.94
C GLU A 47 8.87 -9.97 -2.88
N THR A 48 8.46 -9.12 -1.92
CA THR A 48 9.36 -8.64 -0.86
C THR A 48 9.73 -9.79 0.08
N ARG A 49 11.01 -9.93 0.37
CA ARG A 49 11.51 -11.06 1.15
C ARG A 49 11.32 -10.90 2.64
N ARG A 50 11.25 -9.65 3.12
CA ARG A 50 11.09 -9.33 4.53
C ARG A 50 10.46 -7.96 4.71
N ILE A 51 9.78 -7.79 5.83
CA ILE A 51 9.25 -6.52 6.30
C ILE A 51 10.19 -6.04 7.42
N ASN A 52 10.81 -4.88 7.21
CA ASN A 52 11.67 -4.25 8.21
C ASN A 52 10.85 -3.25 9.05
N GLY A 53 11.29 -3.00 10.29
CA GLY A 53 10.67 -2.00 11.17
C GLY A 53 9.25 -2.34 11.64
N PHE A 54 8.82 -3.59 11.59
CA PHE A 54 7.54 -4.00 12.16
C PHE A 54 7.75 -4.48 13.60
N LEU A 55 7.25 -3.73 14.57
CA LEU A 55 7.44 -4.00 15.99
C LEU A 55 7.06 -5.44 16.35
N GLY A 56 8.02 -6.19 16.90
CA GLY A 56 7.84 -7.59 17.32
C GLY A 56 8.00 -8.61 16.18
N PHE A 57 8.11 -8.18 14.93
CA PHE A 57 8.21 -9.05 13.75
C PHE A 57 9.29 -8.57 12.77
N GLU A 58 10.43 -8.12 13.28
CA GLU A 58 11.54 -7.65 12.44
C GLU A 58 11.97 -8.72 11.43
N GLY A 59 12.02 -8.36 10.16
CA GLY A 59 12.44 -9.24 9.09
C GLY A 59 11.44 -10.37 8.74
N ILE A 60 10.20 -10.31 9.22
CA ILE A 60 9.18 -11.29 8.88
C ILE A 60 8.86 -11.25 7.37
N ARG A 61 8.66 -12.41 6.77
CA ARG A 61 8.20 -12.45 5.38
C ARG A 61 6.74 -11.96 5.29
N PRO A 62 6.38 -11.19 4.26
CA PRO A 62 5.00 -10.74 4.07
C PRO A 62 3.97 -11.86 4.09
N ALA A 63 4.30 -13.00 3.48
CA ALA A 63 3.45 -14.19 3.47
C ALA A 63 3.20 -14.74 4.88
N ASP A 64 4.23 -14.77 5.75
CA ASP A 64 4.11 -15.30 7.11
C ASP A 64 3.30 -14.34 8.01
N LEU A 65 3.51 -13.02 7.87
CA LEU A 65 2.70 -12.02 8.58
C LEU A 65 1.23 -12.15 8.19
N ARG A 66 0.96 -12.28 6.88
CA ARG A 66 -0.40 -12.44 6.36
C ARG A 66 -1.02 -13.75 6.82
N ALA A 67 -0.29 -14.87 6.81
CA ALA A 67 -0.77 -16.15 7.28
C ALA A 67 -1.15 -16.09 8.77
N SER A 68 -0.28 -15.54 9.62
CA SER A 68 -0.54 -15.36 11.05
C SER A 68 -1.78 -14.48 11.30
N GLY A 69 -1.94 -13.40 10.54
CA GLY A 69 -3.13 -12.54 10.62
C GLY A 69 -4.40 -13.28 10.22
N ARG A 70 -4.38 -14.06 9.15
CA ARG A 70 -5.52 -14.87 8.70
C ARG A 70 -5.88 -15.97 9.71
N ASP A 71 -4.90 -16.61 10.33
CA ASP A 71 -5.15 -17.62 11.35
C ASP A 71 -5.79 -17.01 12.61
N LEU A 72 -5.33 -15.83 13.03
CA LEU A 72 -5.97 -15.09 14.12
C LEU A 72 -7.40 -14.68 13.76
N CYS A 73 -7.66 -14.22 12.55
CA CYS A 73 -9.00 -13.92 12.06
C CYS A 73 -9.93 -15.14 12.13
N ARG A 74 -9.47 -16.30 11.65
CA ARG A 74 -10.25 -17.56 11.74
C ARG A 74 -10.55 -17.94 13.18
N GLY A 75 -9.56 -17.81 14.09
CA GLY A 75 -9.74 -18.07 15.52
C GLY A 75 -10.75 -17.15 16.20
N LEU A 76 -10.99 -15.96 15.63
CA LEU A 76 -12.00 -14.99 16.10
C LEU A 76 -13.35 -15.12 15.38
N GLY A 77 -13.52 -16.09 14.48
CA GLY A 77 -14.76 -16.32 13.76
C GLY A 77 -14.97 -15.39 12.55
N VAL A 78 -13.93 -14.73 12.05
CA VAL A 78 -13.99 -13.95 10.81
C VAL A 78 -14.13 -14.88 9.60
N GLU A 79 -15.09 -14.59 8.72
CA GLU A 79 -15.20 -15.27 7.42
C GLU A 79 -14.13 -14.74 6.47
N LEU A 80 -13.36 -15.64 5.87
CA LEU A 80 -12.31 -15.30 4.90
C LEU A 80 -12.68 -15.91 3.54
N ILE A 81 -12.92 -15.07 2.56
CA ILE A 81 -13.26 -15.45 1.19
C ILE A 81 -12.12 -15.09 0.26
N ASP A 82 -11.49 -16.10 -0.35
CA ASP A 82 -10.48 -15.92 -1.38
C ASP A 82 -11.17 -15.69 -2.73
N ALA A 83 -11.40 -14.44 -3.08
CA ALA A 83 -12.09 -14.02 -4.30
C ALA A 83 -11.74 -12.57 -4.67
N ILE A 84 -12.02 -12.21 -5.92
CA ILE A 84 -11.93 -10.83 -6.40
C ILE A 84 -13.30 -10.17 -6.24
N VAL A 85 -13.35 -8.98 -5.65
CA VAL A 85 -14.52 -8.11 -5.66
C VAL A 85 -14.50 -7.30 -6.95
N LEU A 86 -15.46 -7.51 -7.82
CA LEU A 86 -15.56 -6.79 -9.11
C LEU A 86 -16.18 -5.41 -8.98
N ARG A 87 -17.13 -5.27 -8.05
CA ARG A 87 -17.80 -4.02 -7.74
C ARG A 87 -18.46 -4.07 -6.36
N VAL A 88 -18.68 -2.91 -5.80
CA VAL A 88 -19.49 -2.71 -4.59
C VAL A 88 -20.71 -1.90 -4.98
N GLU A 89 -21.88 -2.34 -4.59
CA GLU A 89 -23.16 -1.68 -4.82
C GLU A 89 -23.74 -1.22 -3.46
N HIS A 90 -24.37 -0.05 -3.44
CA HIS A 90 -25.22 0.33 -2.32
C HIS A 90 -26.54 -0.43 -2.39
N GLU A 91 -26.97 -1.02 -1.29
CA GLU A 91 -28.30 -1.61 -1.12
C GLU A 91 -29.09 -0.80 -0.08
N GLY A 92 -29.83 0.20 -0.54
CA GLY A 92 -30.49 1.18 0.31
C GLY A 92 -29.52 2.19 0.92
N GLU A 93 -29.87 2.71 2.10
CA GLU A 93 -29.07 3.76 2.78
C GLU A 93 -27.97 3.20 3.70
N GLU A 94 -28.05 1.95 4.09
CA GLU A 94 -27.23 1.38 5.17
C GLU A 94 -26.33 0.22 4.74
N ASP A 95 -26.66 -0.50 3.66
CA ASP A 95 -26.03 -1.76 3.31
C ASP A 95 -25.25 -1.69 2.00
N PHE A 96 -24.24 -2.56 1.90
CA PHE A 96 -23.41 -2.77 0.72
C PHE A 96 -23.50 -4.21 0.24
N ALA A 97 -23.50 -4.40 -1.08
CA ALA A 97 -23.29 -5.69 -1.72
C ALA A 97 -21.93 -5.74 -2.40
N LEU A 98 -21.06 -6.62 -1.97
CA LEU A 98 -19.80 -6.94 -2.60
C LEU A 98 -20.04 -8.02 -3.65
N CYS A 99 -19.96 -7.65 -4.92
CA CYS A 99 -20.16 -8.57 -6.05
C CYS A 99 -18.85 -9.26 -6.41
N LEU A 100 -18.81 -10.57 -6.26
CA LEU A 100 -17.60 -11.37 -6.44
C LEU A 100 -17.43 -11.85 -7.89
N GLU A 101 -16.19 -12.07 -8.28
CA GLU A 101 -15.90 -12.84 -9.48
C GLU A 101 -16.52 -14.24 -9.39
N GLY A 102 -17.14 -14.70 -10.47
CA GLY A 102 -17.91 -15.98 -10.46
C GLY A 102 -19.36 -15.86 -9.99
N GLY A 103 -19.87 -14.64 -9.64
CA GLY A 103 -21.29 -14.34 -9.47
C GLY A 103 -21.82 -14.42 -8.04
N GLY A 104 -20.97 -14.62 -7.03
CA GLY A 104 -21.38 -14.55 -5.62
C GLY A 104 -21.61 -13.11 -5.15
N ARG A 105 -22.44 -12.94 -4.10
CA ARG A 105 -22.64 -11.65 -3.42
C ARG A 105 -22.44 -11.81 -1.91
N VAL A 106 -21.85 -10.81 -1.28
CA VAL A 106 -21.65 -10.71 0.16
C VAL A 106 -22.23 -9.38 0.62
N HIS A 107 -23.12 -9.42 1.62
CA HIS A 107 -23.79 -8.23 2.12
C HIS A 107 -23.15 -7.77 3.43
N ALA A 108 -22.99 -6.46 3.61
CA ALA A 108 -22.40 -5.87 4.80
C ALA A 108 -23.00 -4.49 5.11
N ARG A 109 -23.17 -4.19 6.39
CA ARG A 109 -23.69 -2.90 6.89
C ARG A 109 -22.65 -1.79 6.84
N ARG A 110 -21.37 -2.14 6.97
CA ARG A 110 -20.22 -1.21 6.90
C ARG A 110 -19.20 -1.81 5.97
N LEU A 111 -18.57 -0.95 5.20
CA LEU A 111 -17.55 -1.33 4.22
C LEU A 111 -16.19 -0.75 4.60
N LEU A 112 -15.14 -1.57 4.60
CA LEU A 112 -13.77 -1.10 4.63
C LEU A 112 -13.05 -1.47 3.33
N LEU A 113 -12.54 -0.46 2.62
CA LEU A 113 -11.69 -0.61 1.45
C LEU A 113 -10.22 -0.60 1.89
N ALA A 114 -9.58 -1.77 1.89
CA ALA A 114 -8.18 -1.98 2.25
C ALA A 114 -7.40 -2.59 1.06
N ILE A 115 -7.75 -2.12 -0.15
CA ILE A 115 -7.30 -2.67 -1.43
C ILE A 115 -5.81 -2.42 -1.73
N GLY A 116 -5.20 -1.40 -1.09
CA GLY A 116 -3.82 -1.03 -1.33
C GLY A 116 -3.58 -0.39 -2.70
N ILE A 117 -2.31 -0.35 -3.09
CA ILE A 117 -1.83 0.22 -4.36
C ILE A 117 -0.92 -0.76 -5.08
N ARG A 118 -0.58 -0.43 -6.32
CA ARG A 118 0.42 -1.13 -7.12
C ARG A 118 1.49 -0.18 -7.59
N ASP A 119 2.72 -0.67 -7.65
CA ASP A 119 3.84 0.06 -8.21
C ASP A 119 3.92 -0.18 -9.71
N VAL A 120 4.23 0.88 -10.47
CA VAL A 120 4.58 0.77 -11.89
C VAL A 120 6.05 0.35 -11.98
N TRP A 121 6.28 -0.79 -12.61
CA TRP A 121 7.63 -1.30 -12.80
C TRP A 121 8.23 -0.77 -14.11
N PRO A 122 9.54 -0.46 -14.14
CA PRO A 122 10.21 -0.26 -15.41
C PRO A 122 10.28 -1.60 -16.17
N ASP A 123 10.04 -1.55 -17.48
CA ASP A 123 10.20 -2.72 -18.35
C ASP A 123 11.69 -3.00 -18.57
N LEU A 124 12.29 -3.74 -17.63
CA LEU A 124 13.70 -4.06 -17.62
C LEU A 124 13.92 -5.57 -17.47
N PRO A 125 14.51 -6.23 -18.47
CA PRO A 125 14.90 -7.63 -18.36
C PRO A 125 15.80 -7.87 -17.13
N GLY A 126 15.46 -8.88 -16.35
CA GLY A 126 16.20 -9.26 -15.14
C GLY A 126 15.74 -8.58 -13.85
N LEU A 127 14.98 -7.47 -13.90
CA LEU A 127 14.56 -6.74 -12.69
C LEU A 127 13.72 -7.62 -11.74
N ALA A 128 12.79 -8.40 -12.26
CA ALA A 128 11.92 -9.27 -11.46
C ALA A 128 12.70 -10.29 -10.62
N HIS A 129 13.87 -10.74 -11.08
CA HIS A 129 14.70 -11.70 -10.33
C HIS A 129 15.35 -11.09 -9.08
N VAL A 130 15.57 -9.79 -9.08
CA VAL A 130 16.26 -9.06 -8.00
C VAL A 130 15.29 -8.21 -7.15
N TYR A 131 14.04 -8.12 -7.56
CA TYR A 131 13.03 -7.34 -6.83
C TYR A 131 12.79 -7.90 -5.43
N GLY A 132 12.64 -7.02 -4.44
CA GLY A 132 12.50 -7.37 -3.03
C GLY A 132 13.77 -7.90 -2.37
N ALA A 133 14.89 -8.02 -3.12
CA ALA A 133 16.21 -8.39 -2.62
C ALA A 133 17.24 -7.26 -2.81
N ASN A 134 17.41 -6.81 -4.05
CA ASN A 134 18.31 -5.74 -4.41
C ASN A 134 17.68 -4.68 -5.33
N ALA A 135 16.40 -4.84 -5.71
CA ALA A 135 15.61 -3.81 -6.35
C ALA A 135 14.40 -3.49 -5.49
N HIS A 136 14.15 -2.23 -5.21
CA HIS A 136 13.20 -1.74 -4.21
C HIS A 136 12.44 -0.52 -4.70
N VAL A 137 11.32 -0.20 -4.06
CA VAL A 137 10.50 1.01 -4.33
C VAL A 137 10.41 1.94 -3.12
N CYS A 138 10.83 1.48 -1.96
CA CYS A 138 10.62 2.19 -0.68
C CYS A 138 11.97 2.42 0.02
N PRO A 139 12.51 3.62 0.02
CA PRO A 139 13.75 3.92 0.73
C PRO A 139 13.60 3.78 2.25
N ASP A 140 12.45 4.13 2.83
CA ASP A 140 12.21 3.99 4.26
C ASP A 140 12.17 2.52 4.72
N CYS A 141 11.81 1.61 3.80
CA CYS A 141 11.74 0.18 4.07
C CYS A 141 13.11 -0.52 3.98
N ASP A 142 13.93 -0.13 2.99
CA ASP A 142 15.12 -0.89 2.58
C ASP A 142 16.42 -0.06 2.61
N GLY A 143 16.34 1.22 3.01
CA GLY A 143 17.49 2.13 3.05
C GLY A 143 18.53 1.69 4.09
N PHE A 144 18.12 1.20 5.25
CA PHE A 144 19.05 0.73 6.27
C PHE A 144 19.95 -0.42 5.77
N GLU A 145 19.42 -1.35 4.98
CA GLU A 145 20.14 -2.45 4.37
C GLU A 145 20.97 -2.01 3.15
N SER A 146 20.81 -0.76 2.75
CA SER A 146 21.52 -0.15 1.61
C SER A 146 22.70 0.73 2.05
N ARG A 147 23.06 0.73 3.33
CA ARG A 147 24.17 1.54 3.86
C ARG A 147 25.50 1.26 3.16
N GLY A 148 26.15 2.34 2.68
CA GLY A 148 27.45 2.27 2.00
C GLY A 148 27.41 1.50 0.68
N LYS A 149 26.22 1.30 0.10
CA LYS A 149 26.04 0.62 -1.18
C LYS A 149 25.97 1.61 -2.32
N LYS A 150 26.42 1.15 -3.50
CA LYS A 150 26.19 1.86 -4.75
C LYS A 150 24.75 1.71 -5.17
N ILE A 151 24.04 2.82 -5.31
CA ILE A 151 22.61 2.83 -5.62
C ILE A 151 22.34 3.52 -6.95
N VAL A 152 21.56 2.88 -7.79
CA VAL A 152 20.95 3.52 -8.96
C VAL A 152 19.46 3.74 -8.69
N VAL A 153 19.02 5.01 -8.76
CA VAL A 153 17.62 5.39 -8.72
C VAL A 153 17.09 5.46 -10.16
N ILE A 154 16.17 4.57 -10.51
CA ILE A 154 15.51 4.60 -11.83
C ILE A 154 14.20 5.38 -11.70
N GLY A 155 14.15 6.55 -12.35
CA GLY A 155 13.00 7.43 -12.27
C GLY A 155 13.26 8.78 -12.91
N ASN A 156 12.31 9.71 -12.81
CA ASN A 156 12.44 11.04 -13.37
C ASN A 156 11.78 12.11 -12.47
N GLY A 157 12.15 13.36 -12.68
CA GLY A 157 11.56 14.51 -12.03
C GLY A 157 11.61 14.49 -10.50
N ARG A 158 10.67 15.21 -9.89
CA ARG A 158 10.57 15.38 -8.44
C ARG A 158 10.64 14.07 -7.65
N ARG A 159 10.03 12.99 -8.16
CA ARG A 159 10.01 11.69 -7.45
C ARG A 159 11.40 11.05 -7.39
N ALA A 160 12.14 11.06 -8.49
CA ALA A 160 13.50 10.50 -8.53
C ALA A 160 14.47 11.33 -7.67
N VAL A 161 14.40 12.66 -7.76
CA VAL A 161 15.19 13.57 -6.92
C VAL A 161 14.87 13.34 -5.44
N GLY A 162 13.60 13.33 -5.06
CA GLY A 162 13.20 13.10 -3.67
C GLY A 162 13.66 11.75 -3.12
N MET A 163 13.58 10.69 -3.93
CA MET A 163 14.09 9.36 -3.56
C MET A 163 15.60 9.36 -3.38
N ALA A 164 16.36 9.96 -4.31
CA ALA A 164 17.81 10.05 -4.22
C ALA A 164 18.24 10.85 -2.98
N LEU A 165 17.61 12.00 -2.71
CA LEU A 165 17.88 12.81 -1.54
C LEU A 165 17.58 12.05 -0.22
N ASN A 166 16.51 11.27 -0.16
CA ASN A 166 16.20 10.45 1.02
C ASN A 166 17.29 9.37 1.23
N LEU A 167 17.73 8.73 0.15
CA LEU A 167 18.76 7.68 0.18
C LEU A 167 20.13 8.18 0.65
N THR A 168 20.44 9.48 0.57
CA THR A 168 21.67 10.05 1.12
C THR A 168 21.83 9.86 2.64
N THR A 169 20.74 9.53 3.33
CA THR A 169 20.78 9.12 4.75
C THR A 169 21.66 7.89 4.97
N TRP A 170 21.81 7.04 3.98
CA TRP A 170 22.48 5.75 4.12
C TRP A 170 23.73 5.58 3.26
N THR A 171 23.87 6.34 2.17
CA THR A 171 25.02 6.26 1.26
C THR A 171 25.20 7.56 0.48
N ASP A 172 26.47 7.87 0.12
CA ASP A 172 26.81 8.98 -0.75
C ASP A 172 27.01 8.54 -2.21
N ASP A 173 26.96 7.23 -2.51
CA ASP A 173 27.19 6.67 -3.85
C ASP A 173 25.85 6.41 -4.55
N ILE A 174 25.25 7.48 -5.05
CA ILE A 174 23.92 7.47 -5.69
C ILE A 174 23.99 8.06 -7.08
N ILE A 175 23.32 7.40 -8.03
CA ILE A 175 23.13 7.87 -9.39
C ILE A 175 21.63 7.85 -9.72
N ILE A 176 21.11 8.90 -10.36
CA ILE A 176 19.78 8.87 -10.96
C ILE A 176 19.91 8.45 -12.42
N CYS A 177 19.08 7.51 -12.89
CA CYS A 177 19.00 7.12 -14.29
C CYS A 177 17.55 7.30 -14.79
N THR A 178 17.37 8.16 -15.81
CA THR A 178 16.04 8.44 -16.38
C THR A 178 15.60 7.40 -17.40
N ASN A 179 16.45 6.41 -17.68
CA ASN A 179 16.19 5.27 -18.56
C ASN A 179 15.69 5.69 -19.95
N GLY A 180 16.46 6.53 -20.65
CA GLY A 180 16.17 6.99 -21.99
C GLY A 180 15.18 8.15 -22.10
N ARG A 181 14.72 8.72 -20.98
CA ARG A 181 13.85 9.89 -20.98
C ARG A 181 14.64 11.18 -20.80
N PRO A 182 14.22 12.30 -21.39
CA PRO A 182 14.76 13.60 -21.03
C PRO A 182 14.58 13.84 -19.53
N PRO A 183 15.58 14.39 -18.83
CA PRO A 183 15.43 14.69 -17.40
C PRO A 183 14.41 15.79 -17.17
N GLU A 184 13.48 15.55 -16.25
CA GLU A 184 12.46 16.51 -15.81
C GLU A 184 12.98 17.27 -14.58
N LEU A 185 14.00 18.12 -14.79
CA LEU A 185 14.66 18.92 -13.75
C LEU A 185 14.27 20.39 -13.91
N ASP A 186 12.96 20.66 -13.99
CA ASP A 186 12.42 21.97 -14.32
C ASP A 186 12.58 23.01 -13.19
N GLU A 187 12.82 22.56 -11.97
CA GLU A 187 13.09 23.41 -10.81
C GLU A 187 14.59 23.53 -10.55
N GLN A 188 15.12 24.74 -10.50
CA GLN A 188 16.54 25.02 -10.20
C GLN A 188 16.97 24.36 -8.87
N GLU A 189 16.05 24.29 -7.90
CA GLU A 189 16.27 23.64 -6.61
C GLU A 189 16.72 22.19 -6.76
N TYR A 190 16.22 21.46 -7.77
CA TYR A 190 16.62 20.05 -7.98
C TYR A 190 18.06 19.96 -8.40
N CYS A 191 18.46 20.77 -9.39
CA CYS A 191 19.85 20.82 -9.87
C CYS A 191 20.80 21.22 -8.74
N ASP A 192 20.49 22.27 -8.00
CA ASP A 192 21.33 22.77 -6.90
C ASP A 192 21.57 21.72 -5.83
N LYS A 193 20.52 20.95 -5.45
CA LYS A 193 20.65 19.88 -4.46
C LYS A 193 21.43 18.68 -4.96
N LEU A 194 21.22 18.27 -6.21
CA LEU A 194 21.94 17.16 -6.80
C LEU A 194 23.43 17.50 -6.97
N ASP A 195 23.74 18.71 -7.43
CA ASP A 195 25.12 19.21 -7.59
C ASP A 195 25.84 19.29 -6.24
N ALA A 196 25.17 19.84 -5.21
CA ALA A 196 25.74 19.96 -3.87
C ALA A 196 26.09 18.59 -3.23
N LEU A 197 25.38 17.53 -3.62
CA LEU A 197 25.58 16.16 -3.13
C LEU A 197 26.36 15.29 -4.11
N ASN A 198 26.80 15.84 -5.25
CA ASN A 198 27.48 15.13 -6.33
C ASN A 198 26.69 13.90 -6.84
N ILE A 199 25.36 14.02 -6.97
CA ILE A 199 24.48 12.99 -7.50
C ILE A 199 24.30 13.19 -9.00
N PRO A 200 24.96 12.38 -9.85
CA PRO A 200 24.84 12.51 -11.31
C PRO A 200 23.49 12.01 -11.81
N VAL A 201 23.03 12.60 -12.93
CA VAL A 201 21.84 12.17 -13.65
C VAL A 201 22.26 11.63 -15.01
N LEU A 202 22.02 10.33 -15.24
CA LEU A 202 22.24 9.64 -16.50
C LEU A 202 20.94 9.52 -17.28
N THR A 203 21.02 9.73 -18.60
CA THR A 203 19.86 9.65 -19.48
C THR A 203 19.82 8.39 -20.33
N GLU A 204 20.91 7.64 -20.33
CA GLU A 204 21.05 6.44 -21.13
C GLU A 204 19.97 5.40 -20.79
N ARG A 205 19.49 4.73 -21.84
CA ARG A 205 18.54 3.64 -21.68
C ARG A 205 19.24 2.42 -21.08
N ILE A 206 18.59 1.80 -20.10
CA ILE A 206 19.02 0.53 -19.52
C ILE A 206 18.50 -0.61 -20.41
N GLU A 207 19.37 -1.50 -20.86
CA GLU A 207 19.01 -2.70 -21.64
C GLU A 207 18.60 -3.87 -20.73
N THR A 208 19.38 -4.10 -19.66
CA THR A 208 19.15 -5.24 -18.77
C THR A 208 19.84 -5.06 -17.42
N VAL A 209 19.31 -5.78 -16.43
CA VAL A 209 19.92 -5.94 -15.12
C VAL A 209 20.85 -7.15 -15.15
N CYS A 210 22.12 -6.99 -14.78
CA CYS A 210 23.08 -8.07 -14.63
C CYS A 210 23.06 -8.60 -13.21
N TYR A 211 22.75 -9.87 -13.03
CA TYR A 211 22.57 -10.47 -11.70
C TYR A 211 23.05 -11.92 -11.65
N GLU A 212 23.36 -12.38 -10.44
CA GLU A 212 23.55 -13.78 -10.11
C GLU A 212 22.65 -14.17 -8.93
N GLY A 213 21.77 -15.15 -9.15
CA GLY A 213 20.73 -15.46 -8.17
C GLY A 213 19.81 -14.27 -7.95
N THR A 214 19.94 -13.60 -6.81
CA THR A 214 19.19 -12.36 -6.49
C THR A 214 20.10 -11.16 -6.26
N SER A 215 21.43 -11.35 -6.45
CA SER A 215 22.41 -10.28 -6.30
C SER A 215 22.59 -9.55 -7.61
N ILE A 216 22.40 -8.24 -7.59
CA ILE A 216 22.68 -7.35 -8.71
C ILE A 216 24.17 -7.01 -8.73
N HIS A 217 24.74 -6.88 -9.92
CA HIS A 217 26.15 -6.50 -10.12
C HIS A 217 26.27 -5.21 -10.94
N CYS A 218 25.46 -5.07 -11.97
CA CYS A 218 25.45 -3.87 -12.80
C CYS A 218 24.14 -3.71 -13.56
N LEU A 219 23.96 -2.52 -14.13
CA LEU A 219 23.01 -2.26 -15.21
C LEU A 219 23.78 -2.12 -16.51
N LYS A 220 23.39 -2.85 -17.55
CA LYS A 220 23.94 -2.69 -18.88
C LYS A 220 23.15 -1.62 -19.63
N LEU A 221 23.84 -0.62 -20.14
CA LEU A 221 23.27 0.50 -20.86
C LEU A 221 23.25 0.25 -22.37
N ALA A 222 22.40 0.96 -23.10
CA ALA A 222 22.22 0.79 -24.56
C ALA A 222 23.44 1.18 -25.40
N ASP A 223 24.32 2.02 -24.87
CA ASP A 223 25.60 2.37 -25.49
C ASP A 223 26.70 1.33 -25.25
N GLY A 224 26.39 0.24 -24.54
CA GLY A 224 27.29 -0.85 -24.18
C GLY A 224 28.06 -0.64 -22.88
N MET A 225 27.93 0.49 -22.22
CA MET A 225 28.51 0.72 -20.89
C MET A 225 27.87 -0.15 -19.85
N GLN A 226 28.61 -0.45 -18.77
CA GLN A 226 28.12 -1.11 -17.58
C GLN A 226 28.17 -0.13 -16.40
N LEU A 227 27.07 0.03 -15.73
CA LEU A 227 26.95 0.83 -14.54
C LEU A 227 26.91 -0.10 -13.32
N ASP A 228 28.06 -0.21 -12.64
CA ASP A 228 28.16 -1.03 -11.43
C ASP A 228 27.19 -0.53 -10.36
N THR A 229 26.44 -1.44 -9.77
CA THR A 229 25.50 -1.11 -8.69
C THR A 229 25.25 -2.30 -7.77
N ASP A 230 25.07 -2.04 -6.49
CA ASP A 230 24.69 -3.04 -5.49
C ASP A 230 23.17 -3.09 -5.31
N LYS A 231 22.49 -1.96 -5.52
CA LYS A 231 21.05 -1.79 -5.29
C LYS A 231 20.42 -0.91 -6.37
N VAL A 232 19.19 -1.21 -6.69
CA VAL A 232 18.35 -0.37 -7.53
C VAL A 232 17.13 0.06 -6.72
N PHE A 233 16.84 1.36 -6.73
CA PHE A 233 15.53 1.86 -6.31
C PHE A 233 14.82 2.43 -7.53
N PHE A 234 13.51 2.20 -7.65
CA PHE A 234 12.77 2.78 -8.77
C PHE A 234 11.49 3.46 -8.32
N THR A 235 11.16 4.56 -9.00
CA THR A 235 9.99 5.38 -8.74
C THR A 235 9.38 5.86 -10.05
N ILE A 236 8.70 4.95 -10.73
CA ILE A 236 8.06 5.23 -12.02
C ILE A 236 6.65 5.78 -11.80
N GLY A 237 5.91 5.23 -10.86
CA GLY A 237 4.57 5.63 -10.50
C GLY A 237 3.88 4.60 -9.63
N GLN A 238 2.70 4.97 -9.14
CA GLN A 238 1.83 4.12 -8.36
C GLN A 238 0.38 4.37 -8.77
N TYR A 239 -0.48 3.39 -8.55
CA TYR A 239 -1.91 3.50 -8.80
C TYR A 239 -2.69 2.61 -7.82
N PRO A 240 -3.96 2.94 -7.52
CA PRO A 240 -4.83 2.06 -6.73
C PRO A 240 -4.85 0.64 -7.28
N ALA A 241 -4.84 -0.37 -6.41
CA ALA A 241 -4.79 -1.77 -6.85
C ALA A 241 -6.02 -2.18 -7.68
N ASP A 242 -7.14 -1.49 -7.49
CA ASP A 242 -8.33 -1.56 -8.33
C ASP A 242 -9.10 -0.22 -8.33
N ASP A 243 -10.22 -0.15 -9.05
CA ASP A 243 -11.05 1.03 -9.20
C ASP A 243 -12.31 1.05 -8.32
N LEU A 244 -12.43 0.14 -7.35
CA LEU A 244 -13.61 0.03 -6.48
C LEU A 244 -13.94 1.33 -5.76
N CYS A 245 -12.91 2.01 -5.22
CA CYS A 245 -13.09 3.30 -4.54
C CYS A 245 -13.66 4.37 -5.48
N ALA A 246 -13.17 4.40 -6.72
CA ALA A 246 -13.65 5.32 -7.75
C ALA A 246 -15.10 5.02 -8.16
N LYS A 247 -15.40 3.75 -8.40
CA LYS A 247 -16.74 3.28 -8.78
C LYS A 247 -17.76 3.51 -7.67
N LEU A 248 -17.34 3.42 -6.41
CA LEU A 248 -18.19 3.70 -5.25
C LEU A 248 -18.42 5.21 -5.05
N GLY A 249 -17.64 6.08 -5.70
CA GLY A 249 -17.76 7.52 -5.59
C GLY A 249 -16.98 8.15 -4.43
N CYS A 250 -15.95 7.46 -3.92
CA CYS A 250 -15.06 8.04 -2.91
C CYS A 250 -14.25 9.21 -3.50
N GLU A 251 -14.14 10.31 -2.75
CA GLU A 251 -13.22 11.40 -3.08
C GLU A 251 -11.77 10.92 -3.04
N ARG A 252 -10.96 11.42 -3.98
CA ARG A 252 -9.57 11.03 -4.16
C ARG A 252 -8.68 12.25 -4.40
N ASP A 253 -7.43 12.15 -4.03
CA ASP A 253 -6.40 13.11 -4.38
C ASP A 253 -5.92 12.94 -5.85
N ASP A 254 -5.03 13.82 -6.28
CA ASP A 254 -4.47 13.82 -7.65
C ASP A 254 -3.61 12.57 -7.95
N GLU A 255 -3.15 11.85 -6.91
CA GLU A 255 -2.41 10.59 -7.04
C GLU A 255 -3.34 9.35 -7.03
N GLY A 256 -4.64 9.57 -6.83
CA GLY A 256 -5.67 8.54 -6.82
C GLY A 256 -5.92 7.89 -5.45
N HIS A 257 -5.25 8.36 -4.38
CA HIS A 257 -5.52 7.89 -3.03
C HIS A 257 -6.89 8.36 -2.55
N VAL A 258 -7.56 7.52 -1.76
CA VAL A 258 -8.84 7.85 -1.15
C VAL A 258 -8.63 8.83 -0.01
N ILE A 259 -9.28 10.00 -0.11
CA ILE A 259 -9.28 11.00 0.95
C ILE A 259 -10.10 10.48 2.12
N VAL A 260 -9.49 10.44 3.30
CA VAL A 260 -10.12 10.00 4.55
C VAL A 260 -9.82 10.97 5.68
N ASP A 261 -10.70 10.99 6.69
CA ASP A 261 -10.39 11.66 7.95
C ASP A 261 -9.41 10.83 8.82
N GLU A 262 -9.08 11.34 10.00
CA GLU A 262 -8.19 10.67 10.97
C GLU A 262 -8.72 9.31 11.48
N HIS A 263 -9.98 9.00 11.21
CA HIS A 263 -10.65 7.76 11.60
C HIS A 263 -10.89 6.80 10.44
N GLY A 264 -10.51 7.19 9.22
CA GLY A 264 -10.68 6.37 8.03
C GLY A 264 -12.03 6.50 7.34
N HIS A 265 -12.89 7.47 7.73
CA HIS A 265 -14.13 7.73 6.99
C HIS A 265 -13.82 8.29 5.61
N THR A 266 -14.48 7.76 4.59
CA THR A 266 -14.46 8.31 3.23
C THR A 266 -15.57 9.35 3.05
N SER A 267 -15.66 9.96 1.86
CA SER A 267 -16.81 10.82 1.47
C SER A 267 -18.12 10.04 1.32
N VAL A 268 -18.07 8.71 1.25
CA VAL A 268 -19.24 7.84 1.11
C VAL A 268 -19.71 7.36 2.49
N HIS A 269 -20.97 7.59 2.79
CA HIS A 269 -21.54 7.22 4.08
C HIS A 269 -21.37 5.71 4.35
N ASN A 270 -20.98 5.35 5.57
CA ASN A 270 -20.74 3.97 6.01
C ASN A 270 -19.60 3.23 5.29
N ALA A 271 -18.84 3.91 4.39
CA ALA A 271 -17.66 3.39 3.75
C ALA A 271 -16.39 4.01 4.36
N PHE A 272 -15.41 3.16 4.60
CA PHE A 272 -14.12 3.48 5.21
C PHE A 272 -12.99 3.05 4.28
N ALA A 273 -11.81 3.65 4.44
CA ALA A 273 -10.61 3.18 3.75
C ALA A 273 -9.40 3.22 4.69
N ALA A 274 -8.46 2.27 4.50
CA ALA A 274 -7.25 2.17 5.30
C ALA A 274 -6.10 1.50 4.52
N GLY A 275 -4.88 1.77 4.94
CA GLY A 275 -3.66 1.25 4.30
C GLY A 275 -3.20 2.11 3.15
N ASP A 276 -2.38 1.54 2.28
CA ASP A 276 -1.67 2.26 1.21
C ASP A 276 -2.58 2.96 0.21
N ILE A 277 -3.87 2.61 0.15
CA ILE A 277 -4.87 3.32 -0.66
C ILE A 277 -5.17 4.72 -0.13
N THR A 278 -4.77 5.06 1.09
CA THR A 278 -4.93 6.39 1.69
C THR A 278 -3.62 7.17 1.68
N PRO A 279 -3.65 8.52 1.71
CA PRO A 279 -2.44 9.34 1.67
C PRO A 279 -1.46 9.08 2.82
N GLY A 280 -0.18 9.34 2.55
CA GLY A 280 0.91 9.33 3.54
C GLY A 280 1.85 8.14 3.43
N PRO A 281 2.74 7.91 4.43
CA PRO A 281 3.76 6.85 4.38
C PRO A 281 3.16 5.46 4.17
N GLN A 282 3.74 4.68 3.27
CA GLN A 282 3.27 3.34 2.87
C GLN A 282 4.04 2.24 3.60
N LEU A 283 3.85 2.17 4.91
CA LEU A 283 4.51 1.19 5.80
C LEU A 283 3.51 0.13 6.27
N ALA A 284 3.91 -1.12 6.30
CA ALA A 284 3.05 -2.22 6.76
C ALA A 284 2.50 -2.00 8.18
N ILE A 285 3.32 -1.45 9.09
CA ILE A 285 2.91 -1.13 10.45
C ILE A 285 1.89 0.02 10.49
N LYS A 286 2.07 1.06 9.64
CA LYS A 286 1.09 2.15 9.52
C LYS A 286 -0.23 1.62 8.96
N ALA A 287 -0.18 0.79 7.92
CA ALA A 287 -1.37 0.17 7.35
C ALA A 287 -2.15 -0.65 8.40
N ALA A 288 -1.46 -1.45 9.22
CA ALA A 288 -2.08 -2.19 10.31
C ALA A 288 -2.72 -1.25 11.36
N ALA A 289 -2.03 -0.16 11.74
CA ALA A 289 -2.57 0.83 12.68
C ALA A 289 -3.81 1.54 12.12
N GLN A 290 -3.80 1.93 10.85
CA GLN A 290 -4.95 2.53 10.19
C GLN A 290 -6.14 1.57 10.14
N GLY A 291 -5.92 0.28 9.86
CA GLY A 291 -6.97 -0.75 9.92
C GLY A 291 -7.60 -0.85 11.30
N ALA A 292 -6.79 -0.84 12.37
CA ALA A 292 -7.29 -0.82 13.75
C ALA A 292 -8.12 0.45 14.03
N THR A 293 -7.63 1.62 13.62
CA THR A 293 -8.33 2.91 13.79
C THR A 293 -9.67 2.92 13.07
N ALA A 294 -9.71 2.47 11.81
CA ALA A 294 -10.95 2.35 11.05
C ALA A 294 -11.94 1.38 11.72
N ALA A 295 -11.47 0.25 12.25
CA ALA A 295 -12.33 -0.68 12.98
C ALA A 295 -12.98 -0.06 14.23
N LEU A 296 -12.26 0.80 14.96
CA LEU A 296 -12.81 1.55 16.09
C LEU A 296 -13.92 2.51 15.63
N ALA A 297 -13.72 3.20 14.52
CA ALA A 297 -14.71 4.10 13.94
C ALA A 297 -15.94 3.31 13.44
N ILE A 298 -15.73 2.20 12.75
CA ILE A 298 -16.78 1.27 12.31
C ILE A 298 -17.59 0.79 13.51
N HIS A 299 -16.93 0.32 14.59
CA HIS A 299 -17.62 -0.08 15.81
C HIS A 299 -18.50 1.05 16.37
N LYS A 300 -17.95 2.25 16.52
CA LYS A 300 -18.72 3.41 17.02
C LYS A 300 -19.93 3.72 16.13
N SER A 301 -19.84 3.54 14.82
CA SER A 301 -20.96 3.76 13.89
C SER A 301 -22.06 2.72 14.04
N LEU A 302 -21.72 1.51 14.48
CA LEU A 302 -22.66 0.39 14.70
C LEU A 302 -23.27 0.39 16.11
N VAL A 303 -22.70 1.16 17.06
CA VAL A 303 -23.28 1.29 18.41
C VAL A 303 -24.61 2.03 18.34
N PRO A 304 -25.72 1.46 18.87
CA PRO A 304 -27.03 2.12 18.91
C PRO A 304 -26.98 3.47 19.61
N GLU A 305 -27.74 4.45 19.15
CA GLU A 305 -27.79 5.80 19.76
C GLU A 305 -28.15 5.75 21.24
N SER A 306 -28.99 4.79 21.66
CA SER A 306 -29.35 4.58 23.06
C SER A 306 -28.18 4.25 23.99
N ARG A 307 -27.04 3.86 23.43
CA ARG A 307 -25.77 3.56 24.14
C ARG A 307 -24.71 4.65 24.00
N LYS A 308 -25.03 5.74 23.30
CA LYS A 308 -24.12 6.87 23.10
C LYS A 308 -24.46 7.99 24.07
N LEU A 309 -23.42 8.66 24.58
CA LEU A 309 -23.64 9.91 25.34
C LEU A 309 -23.80 11.05 24.32
N ALA A 310 -24.67 12.00 24.65
CA ALA A 310 -24.80 13.22 23.87
C ALA A 310 -23.43 13.93 23.79
N PRO A 311 -23.08 14.53 22.62
CA PRO A 311 -21.84 15.28 22.48
C PRO A 311 -21.77 16.35 23.58
N ARG A 312 -20.62 16.46 24.26
CA ARG A 312 -20.38 17.58 25.18
C ARG A 312 -20.43 18.86 24.35
N LYS A 313 -21.33 19.78 24.71
CA LYS A 313 -21.25 21.15 24.21
C LYS A 313 -19.92 21.70 24.71
N HIS A 314 -18.95 21.83 23.81
CA HIS A 314 -17.73 22.57 24.15
C HIS A 314 -18.17 23.99 24.53
N ALA A 315 -17.99 24.35 25.78
CA ALA A 315 -18.06 25.75 26.20
C ALA A 315 -16.95 26.45 25.41
N VAL A 316 -17.34 27.29 24.47
CA VAL A 316 -16.42 28.22 23.82
C VAL A 316 -15.91 29.11 24.97
N SER A 317 -14.71 28.84 25.44
CA SER A 317 -14.00 29.72 26.37
C SER A 317 -13.67 30.99 25.58
N SER A 318 -14.50 32.00 25.75
CA SER A 318 -14.15 33.37 25.37
C SER A 318 -12.97 33.80 26.22
N ARG A 319 -11.79 33.86 25.57
CA ARG A 319 -10.65 34.67 26.03
C ARG A 319 -10.19 35.53 24.86
#